data_7a76f3d31681d1083d356e34b1f447fe
#
_entry.id   7a76f3d31681d1083d356e34b1f447fe
#
_cell.length_a   1.000
_cell.length_b   1.000
_cell.length_c   1.000
_cell.angle_alpha   90.00
_cell.angle_beta   90.00
_cell.angle_gamma   90.00
#
_symmetry.space_group_name_H-M   'P 1'
#
loop_
_entity.id
_entity.type
_entity.pdbx_description
1 polymer ?
#
loop_
_entity_poly.entity_id
_entity_poly.type
_entity_poly.pdbx_seq_one_letter_code
_entity_poly.pdbx_strand_id
1 'polypeptide(L)'
;MQIGTILLVGLFFYDIFWVFFTPVMVTVAKSFDAPIKLLFPRVVEPGSKSPFSMLGLGDIVVPGIYVALTLRMDQQRAARAKAEGKPAPKRYFPAVIFGYFAGLATTIVVMNVFNAAQPALLYIVPGILGATFLRALVAGGVKELKEIWAFVEAGEEEGADEPKKSK
;
A
#
# COMPACT_ATOMS: atom_id res chain seq x y z
N MET A 1 0.96 7.39 -10.80
CA MET A 1 1.11 6.05 -10.16
C MET A 1 2.56 5.66 -9.85
N GLN A 2 3.54 6.15 -10.60
CA GLN A 2 4.97 5.85 -10.39
C GLN A 2 5.43 6.14 -8.95
N ILE A 3 5.17 7.34 -8.46
CA ILE A 3 5.61 7.79 -7.13
C ILE A 3 5.06 6.86 -6.04
N GLY A 4 3.77 6.52 -6.10
CA GLY A 4 3.16 5.61 -5.13
C GLY A 4 3.76 4.20 -5.15
N THR A 5 4.08 3.68 -6.34
CA THR A 5 4.73 2.37 -6.48
C THR A 5 6.16 2.39 -5.97
N ILE A 6 6.94 3.41 -6.30
CA ILE A 6 8.34 3.56 -5.83
C ILE A 6 8.37 3.71 -4.30
N LEU A 7 7.48 4.52 -3.74
CA LEU A 7 7.36 4.70 -2.30
C LEU A 7 6.98 3.38 -1.60
N LEU A 8 6.04 2.64 -2.16
CA LEU A 8 5.61 1.35 -1.61
C LEU A 8 6.75 0.32 -1.62
N VAL A 9 7.48 0.23 -2.74
CA VAL A 9 8.65 -0.66 -2.88
C VAL A 9 9.78 -0.23 -1.95
N GLY A 10 10.05 1.07 -1.84
CA GLY A 10 11.07 1.60 -0.92
C GLY A 10 10.75 1.26 0.53
N LEU A 11 9.50 1.46 0.95
CA LEU A 11 9.04 1.10 2.30
C LEU A 11 9.04 -0.41 2.56
N PHE A 12 8.75 -1.21 1.55
CA PHE A 12 8.86 -2.67 1.63
C PHE A 12 10.29 -3.11 2.00
N PHE A 13 11.31 -2.60 1.30
CA PHE A 13 12.70 -2.91 1.64
C PHE A 13 13.12 -2.33 3.00
N TYR A 14 12.65 -1.13 3.31
CA TYR A 14 12.89 -0.49 4.60
C TYR A 14 12.33 -1.32 5.76
N ASP A 15 11.09 -1.81 5.64
CA ASP A 15 10.42 -2.62 6.65
C ASP A 15 11.15 -3.96 6.87
N ILE A 16 11.51 -4.65 5.77
CA ILE A 16 12.31 -5.89 5.84
C ILE A 16 13.64 -5.65 6.57
N PHE A 17 14.35 -4.58 6.20
CA PHE A 17 15.63 -4.28 6.81
C PHE A 17 15.52 -4.05 8.31
N TRP A 18 14.58 -3.21 8.74
CA TRP A 18 14.43 -2.87 10.14
C TRP A 18 13.88 -4.01 11.01
N VAL A 19 13.03 -4.87 10.49
CA VAL A 19 12.46 -6.00 11.24
C VAL A 19 13.44 -7.15 11.36
N PHE A 20 14.16 -7.49 10.28
CA PHE A 20 15.05 -8.66 10.30
C PHE A 20 16.49 -8.37 10.73
N PHE A 21 17.00 -7.19 10.44
CA PHE A 21 18.41 -6.86 10.71
C PHE A 21 18.64 -6.06 12.00
N THR A 22 17.58 -5.51 12.61
CA THR A 22 17.72 -4.71 13.83
C THR A 22 16.72 -5.08 14.91
N PRO A 23 17.16 -5.44 16.14
CA PRO A 23 16.28 -5.67 17.28
C PRO A 23 15.67 -4.37 17.83
N VAL A 24 16.05 -3.22 17.27
CA VAL A 24 15.64 -1.88 17.72
C VAL A 24 14.14 -1.67 17.63
N MET A 25 13.49 -2.22 16.60
CA MET A 25 12.04 -2.02 16.39
C MET A 25 11.21 -2.61 17.53
N VAL A 26 11.58 -3.79 18.04
CA VAL A 26 10.88 -4.41 19.18
C VAL A 26 11.11 -3.60 20.47
N THR A 27 12.30 -3.03 20.63
CA THR A 27 12.66 -2.21 21.80
C THR A 27 11.93 -0.85 21.75
N VAL A 28 11.92 -0.19 20.60
CA VAL A 28 11.20 1.08 20.39
C VAL A 28 9.69 0.89 20.51
N ALA A 29 9.11 -0.18 19.93
CA ALA A 29 7.70 -0.47 20.06
C ALA A 29 7.24 -0.73 21.49
N LYS A 30 8.14 -1.20 22.35
CA LYS A 30 7.87 -1.42 23.79
C LYS A 30 8.09 -0.17 24.64
N SER A 31 9.04 0.68 24.26
CA SER A 31 9.43 1.86 25.04
C SER A 31 8.65 3.13 24.68
N PHE A 32 8.03 3.18 23.49
CA PHE A 32 7.29 4.35 23.03
C PHE A 32 5.78 4.18 23.27
N ASP A 33 5.25 4.96 24.17
CA ASP A 33 3.81 5.01 24.52
C ASP A 33 3.06 6.01 23.62
N ALA A 34 3.33 6.00 22.32
CA ALA A 34 2.69 6.88 21.37
C ALA A 34 1.50 6.18 20.67
N PRO A 35 0.43 6.91 20.31
CA PRO A 35 -0.79 6.36 19.67
C PRO A 35 -0.57 6.05 18.18
N ILE A 36 0.61 5.50 17.82
CA ILE A 36 1.02 5.15 16.44
C ILE A 36 0.91 3.66 16.15
N LYS A 37 0.34 2.88 17.08
CA LYS A 37 0.20 1.43 16.97
C LYS A 37 -1.23 1.01 17.30
N LEU A 38 -1.78 0.09 16.49
CA LEU A 38 -3.02 -0.59 16.79
C LEU A 38 -2.72 -1.85 17.60
N LEU A 39 -3.39 -1.98 18.76
CA LEU A 39 -3.27 -3.11 19.64
C LEU A 39 -4.49 -4.01 19.46
N PHE A 40 -4.27 -5.25 19.06
CA PHE A 40 -5.31 -6.27 18.98
C PHE A 40 -5.15 -7.26 20.14
N PRO A 41 -6.20 -7.51 20.93
CA PRO A 41 -6.15 -8.54 21.97
C PRO A 41 -5.96 -9.91 21.31
N ARG A 42 -4.98 -10.65 21.78
CA ARG A 42 -4.76 -12.06 21.39
C ARG A 42 -5.53 -12.97 22.33
N VAL A 43 -6.13 -14.00 21.78
CA VAL A 43 -6.56 -15.16 22.57
C VAL A 43 -5.31 -15.93 22.91
N VAL A 44 -4.82 -15.81 24.14
CA VAL A 44 -3.52 -16.31 24.56
C VAL A 44 -3.72 -17.49 25.50
N GLU A 45 -2.95 -18.55 25.28
CA GLU A 45 -2.78 -19.61 26.30
C GLU A 45 -2.04 -19.03 27.53
N PRO A 46 -2.36 -19.53 28.76
CA PRO A 46 -1.76 -19.04 29.99
C PRO A 46 -0.24 -19.27 29.97
N GLY A 47 0.54 -18.19 29.90
CA GLY A 47 2.02 -18.22 29.89
C GLY A 47 2.71 -17.38 28.81
N SER A 48 1.99 -16.79 27.87
CA SER A 48 2.58 -15.96 26.82
C SER A 48 2.96 -14.56 27.29
N LYS A 49 4.16 -14.11 26.89
CA LYS A 49 4.79 -12.85 27.35
C LYS A 49 4.15 -11.57 26.81
N SER A 50 3.21 -11.64 25.87
CA SER A 50 2.56 -10.44 25.29
C SER A 50 1.12 -10.75 24.87
N PRO A 51 0.12 -10.20 25.61
CA PRO A 51 -1.31 -10.45 25.33
C PRO A 51 -1.83 -9.65 24.12
N PHE A 52 -1.01 -8.83 23.47
CA PHE A 52 -1.42 -7.96 22.37
C PHE A 52 -0.56 -8.16 21.12
N SER A 53 -1.19 -8.21 19.95
CA SER A 53 -0.52 -8.03 18.66
C SER A 53 -0.50 -6.54 18.34
N MET A 54 0.65 -6.05 17.88
CA MET A 54 0.85 -4.66 17.50
C MET A 54 0.93 -4.57 15.98
N LEU A 55 0.19 -3.63 15.40
CA LEU A 55 0.28 -3.29 13.98
C LEU A 55 0.58 -1.80 13.87
N GLY A 56 1.62 -1.43 13.15
CA GLY A 56 2.01 -0.04 12.92
C GLY A 56 0.96 0.68 12.05
N LEU A 57 0.61 1.90 12.41
CA LEU A 57 -0.30 2.72 11.58
C LEU A 57 0.30 3.00 10.20
N GLY A 58 1.63 3.12 10.09
CA GLY A 58 2.32 3.29 8.81
C GLY A 58 2.06 2.16 7.82
N ASP A 59 1.97 0.93 8.32
CA ASP A 59 1.72 -0.27 7.51
C ASP A 59 0.30 -0.32 6.93
N ILE A 60 -0.61 0.46 7.50
CA ILE A 60 -1.99 0.60 7.00
C ILE A 60 -2.14 1.84 6.13
N VAL A 61 -1.61 2.99 6.60
CA VAL A 61 -1.83 4.29 5.97
C VAL A 61 -1.16 4.36 4.61
N VAL A 62 0.10 3.92 4.49
CA VAL A 62 0.84 4.04 3.23
C VAL A 62 0.26 3.17 2.11
N PRO A 63 -0.02 1.86 2.34
CA PRO A 63 -0.76 1.08 1.36
C PRO A 63 -2.16 1.63 1.09
N GLY A 64 -2.83 2.18 2.11
CA GLY A 64 -4.13 2.84 1.97
C GLY A 64 -4.09 4.04 1.03
N ILE A 65 -3.04 4.85 1.08
CA ILE A 65 -2.83 5.95 0.12
C ILE A 65 -2.74 5.42 -1.31
N TYR A 66 -2.00 4.33 -1.54
CA TYR A 66 -1.91 3.71 -2.87
C TYR A 66 -3.27 3.23 -3.39
N VAL A 67 -4.09 2.63 -2.52
CA VAL A 67 -5.47 2.23 -2.85
C VAL A 67 -6.32 3.45 -3.23
N ALA A 68 -6.19 4.55 -2.47
CA ALA A 68 -6.89 5.81 -2.78
C ALA A 68 -6.44 6.42 -4.11
N LEU A 69 -5.14 6.41 -4.40
CA LEU A 69 -4.59 6.85 -5.70
C LEU A 69 -5.15 6.02 -6.86
N THR A 70 -5.31 4.71 -6.66
CA THR A 70 -5.91 3.82 -7.67
C THR A 70 -7.38 4.19 -7.93
N LEU A 71 -8.14 4.52 -6.88
CA LEU A 71 -9.52 5.00 -7.03
C LEU A 71 -9.59 6.30 -7.81
N ARG A 72 -8.72 7.28 -7.48
CA ARG A 72 -8.64 8.56 -8.21
C ARG A 72 -8.31 8.36 -9.68
N MET A 73 -7.35 7.48 -9.98
CA MET A 73 -7.00 7.12 -11.35
C MET A 73 -8.21 6.55 -12.10
N ASP A 74 -8.93 5.61 -11.49
CA ASP A 74 -10.12 5.01 -12.11
C ASP A 74 -11.20 6.06 -12.39
N GLN A 75 -11.42 7.00 -11.47
CA GLN A 75 -12.38 8.09 -11.64
C GLN A 75 -11.98 9.05 -12.77
N GLN A 76 -10.71 9.44 -12.85
CA GLN A 76 -10.23 10.32 -13.91
C GLN A 76 -10.27 9.64 -15.27
N ARG A 77 -9.91 8.36 -15.38
CA ARG A 77 -10.04 7.58 -16.63
C ARG A 77 -11.51 7.47 -17.07
N ALA A 78 -12.41 7.24 -16.13
CA ALA A 78 -13.84 7.18 -16.42
C ALA A 78 -14.39 8.53 -16.88
N ALA A 79 -13.97 9.64 -16.27
CA ALA A 79 -14.38 10.99 -16.67
C ALA A 79 -13.88 11.35 -18.07
N ARG A 80 -12.60 11.03 -18.38
CA ARG A 80 -12.02 11.25 -19.73
C ARG A 80 -12.77 10.41 -20.80
N ALA A 81 -13.00 9.13 -20.52
CA ALA A 81 -13.72 8.25 -21.44
C ALA A 81 -15.16 8.77 -21.71
N LYS A 82 -15.83 9.27 -20.67
CA LYS A 82 -17.19 9.87 -20.82
C LYS A 82 -17.16 11.13 -21.67
N ALA A 83 -16.14 12.00 -21.50
CA ALA A 83 -15.96 13.21 -22.30
C ALA A 83 -15.70 12.90 -23.78
N GLU A 84 -14.98 11.79 -24.06
CA GLU A 84 -14.65 11.34 -25.41
C GLU A 84 -15.73 10.42 -26.05
N GLY A 85 -16.84 10.14 -25.34
CA GLY A 85 -17.88 9.24 -25.80
C GLY A 85 -17.45 7.77 -25.93
N LYS A 86 -16.36 7.38 -25.25
CA LYS A 86 -15.82 6.02 -25.25
C LYS A 86 -16.45 5.15 -24.17
N PRO A 87 -16.45 3.81 -24.33
CA PRO A 87 -16.93 2.91 -23.29
C PRO A 87 -16.11 3.05 -22.02
N ALA A 88 -16.77 2.83 -20.86
CA ALA A 88 -16.14 2.96 -19.55
C ALA A 88 -14.89 2.06 -19.43
N PRO A 89 -13.75 2.61 -18.98
CA PRO A 89 -12.53 1.83 -18.83
C PRO A 89 -12.67 0.79 -17.72
N LYS A 90 -11.84 -0.25 -17.79
CA LYS A 90 -11.79 -1.29 -16.77
C LYS A 90 -11.28 -0.71 -15.46
N ARG A 91 -11.99 -0.97 -14.35
CA ARG A 91 -11.63 -0.48 -13.01
C ARG A 91 -10.55 -1.33 -12.37
N TYR A 92 -9.60 -0.67 -11.73
CA TYR A 92 -8.49 -1.30 -10.99
C TYR A 92 -8.75 -1.36 -9.48
N PHE A 93 -9.47 -0.39 -8.96
CA PHE A 93 -9.74 -0.25 -7.53
C PHE A 93 -10.26 -1.54 -6.87
N PRO A 94 -11.27 -2.27 -7.40
CA PRO A 94 -11.76 -3.46 -6.71
C PRO A 94 -10.72 -4.58 -6.63
N ALA A 95 -9.83 -4.71 -7.62
CA ALA A 95 -8.77 -5.71 -7.56
C ALA A 95 -7.68 -5.34 -6.54
N VAL A 96 -7.32 -4.06 -6.49
CA VAL A 96 -6.30 -3.54 -5.57
C VAL A 96 -6.75 -3.59 -4.12
N ILE A 97 -8.02 -3.24 -3.84
CA ILE A 97 -8.57 -3.34 -2.49
C ILE A 97 -8.67 -4.80 -2.03
N PHE A 98 -9.02 -5.71 -2.95
CA PHE A 98 -8.99 -7.15 -2.63
C PHE A 98 -7.56 -7.62 -2.31
N GLY A 99 -6.56 -7.22 -3.10
CA GLY A 99 -5.14 -7.50 -2.85
C GLY A 99 -4.67 -6.96 -1.50
N TYR A 100 -5.12 -5.76 -1.12
CA TYR A 100 -4.84 -5.17 0.19
C TYR A 100 -5.40 -6.01 1.34
N PHE A 101 -6.69 -6.37 1.29
CA PHE A 101 -7.31 -7.19 2.33
C PHE A 101 -6.72 -8.60 2.39
N ALA A 102 -6.40 -9.21 1.25
CA ALA A 102 -5.73 -10.50 1.21
C ALA A 102 -4.34 -10.44 1.85
N GLY A 103 -3.55 -9.39 1.55
CA GLY A 103 -2.25 -9.15 2.19
C GLY A 103 -2.37 -8.95 3.70
N LEU A 104 -3.35 -8.16 4.14
CA LEU A 104 -3.60 -7.92 5.56
C LEU A 104 -4.02 -9.20 6.29
N ALA A 105 -4.93 -9.98 5.71
CA ALA A 105 -5.35 -11.27 6.27
C ALA A 105 -4.17 -12.24 6.38
N THR A 106 -3.33 -12.31 5.34
CA THR A 106 -2.11 -13.12 5.35
C THR A 106 -1.17 -12.68 6.47
N THR A 107 -0.96 -11.38 6.66
CA THR A 107 -0.15 -10.84 7.77
C THR A 107 -0.67 -11.32 9.12
N ILE A 108 -1.98 -11.21 9.37
CA ILE A 108 -2.60 -11.61 10.63
C ILE A 108 -2.43 -13.13 10.85
N VAL A 109 -2.65 -13.94 9.83
CA VAL A 109 -2.49 -15.40 9.92
C VAL A 109 -1.03 -15.75 10.23
N VAL A 110 -0.07 -15.19 9.51
CA VAL A 110 1.35 -15.46 9.71
C VAL A 110 1.82 -15.02 11.09
N MET A 111 1.41 -13.84 11.57
CA MET A 111 1.73 -13.38 12.92
C MET A 111 1.19 -14.32 14.01
N ASN A 112 0.01 -14.91 13.79
CA ASN A 112 -0.57 -15.88 14.73
C ASN A 112 0.14 -17.24 14.70
N VAL A 113 0.52 -17.72 13.51
CA VAL A 113 1.17 -19.03 13.34
C VAL A 113 2.60 -19.02 13.86
N PHE A 114 3.37 -17.99 13.51
CA PHE A 114 4.80 -17.95 13.85
C PHE A 114 5.10 -17.31 15.22
N ASN A 115 4.11 -16.68 15.88
CA ASN A 115 4.26 -15.99 17.17
C ASN A 115 5.46 -15.02 17.22
N ALA A 116 5.90 -14.52 16.06
CA ALA A 116 7.05 -13.62 15.90
C ALA A 116 6.59 -12.31 15.26
N ALA A 117 7.31 -11.22 15.58
CA ALA A 117 7.13 -9.95 14.88
C ALA A 117 7.50 -10.15 13.40
N GLN A 118 6.55 -9.91 12.51
CA GLN A 118 6.72 -10.01 11.06
C GLN A 118 6.46 -8.64 10.43
N PRO A 119 7.23 -8.27 9.39
CA PRO A 119 6.98 -7.04 8.66
C PRO A 119 5.64 -7.15 7.92
N ALA A 120 4.68 -6.29 8.26
CA ALA A 120 3.35 -6.34 7.65
C ALA A 120 3.39 -6.00 6.15
N LEU A 121 4.24 -5.06 5.76
CA LEU A 121 4.43 -4.67 4.37
C LEU A 121 4.95 -5.82 3.48
N LEU A 122 5.61 -6.83 4.08
CA LEU A 122 6.08 -8.02 3.35
C LEU A 122 4.94 -8.75 2.62
N TYR A 123 3.74 -8.74 3.15
CA TYR A 123 2.58 -9.42 2.58
C TYR A 123 1.62 -8.46 1.88
N ILE A 124 1.48 -7.24 2.40
CA ILE A 124 0.55 -6.24 1.87
C ILE A 124 1.06 -5.69 0.52
N VAL A 125 2.35 -5.37 0.41
CA VAL A 125 2.91 -4.76 -0.81
C VAL A 125 2.84 -5.70 -2.02
N PRO A 126 3.30 -6.98 -1.94
CA PRO A 126 3.11 -7.92 -3.03
C PRO A 126 1.64 -8.17 -3.36
N GLY A 127 0.75 -8.17 -2.36
CA GLY A 127 -0.69 -8.31 -2.57
C GLY A 127 -1.27 -7.18 -3.42
N ILE A 128 -0.96 -5.94 -3.09
CA ILE A 128 -1.42 -4.75 -3.80
C ILE A 128 -0.81 -4.66 -5.21
N LEU A 129 0.51 -4.74 -5.30
CA LEU A 129 1.22 -4.64 -6.58
C LEU A 129 0.87 -5.82 -7.48
N GLY A 130 0.82 -7.04 -6.94
CA GLY A 130 0.41 -8.24 -7.66
C GLY A 130 -1.01 -8.11 -8.23
N ALA A 131 -1.97 -7.62 -7.44
CA ALA A 131 -3.33 -7.36 -7.91
C ALA A 131 -3.37 -6.30 -9.02
N THR A 132 -2.57 -5.22 -8.89
CA THR A 132 -2.47 -4.17 -9.92
C THR A 132 -1.89 -4.73 -11.21
N PHE A 133 -0.77 -5.47 -11.13
CA PHE A 133 -0.12 -6.08 -12.30
C PHE A 133 -1.02 -7.12 -12.96
N LEU A 134 -1.59 -8.04 -12.19
CA LEU A 134 -2.48 -9.08 -12.71
C LEU A 134 -3.69 -8.46 -13.42
N ARG A 135 -4.28 -7.43 -12.81
CA ARG A 135 -5.41 -6.71 -13.41
C ARG A 135 -5.02 -6.00 -14.71
N ALA A 136 -3.84 -5.39 -14.75
CA ALA A 136 -3.33 -4.74 -15.96
C ALA A 136 -3.10 -5.75 -17.10
N LEU A 137 -2.51 -6.90 -16.80
CA LEU A 137 -2.30 -7.97 -17.78
C LEU A 137 -3.62 -8.50 -18.36
N VAL A 138 -4.63 -8.71 -17.51
CA VAL A 138 -5.96 -9.16 -17.94
C VAL A 138 -6.73 -8.06 -18.69
N ALA A 139 -6.46 -6.78 -18.39
CA ALA A 139 -7.16 -5.64 -18.99
C ALA A 139 -6.70 -5.33 -20.42
N GLY A 140 -5.39 -5.33 -20.68
CA GLY A 140 -4.83 -4.93 -21.97
C GLY A 140 -3.34 -5.24 -22.13
N GLY A 141 -2.78 -6.06 -21.23
CA GLY A 141 -1.39 -6.48 -21.28
C GLY A 141 -0.41 -5.34 -20.98
N VAL A 142 0.74 -5.40 -21.67
CA VAL A 142 1.86 -4.46 -21.42
C VAL A 142 1.53 -3.00 -21.78
N LYS A 143 0.59 -2.76 -22.71
CA LYS A 143 0.17 -1.40 -23.08
C LYS A 143 -0.54 -0.71 -21.93
N GLU A 144 -1.51 -1.36 -21.31
CA GLU A 144 -2.21 -0.86 -20.14
C GLU A 144 -1.26 -0.61 -18.96
N LEU A 145 -0.28 -1.51 -18.78
CA LEU A 145 0.72 -1.35 -17.71
C LEU A 145 1.56 -0.08 -17.91
N LYS A 146 1.96 0.23 -19.14
CA LYS A 146 2.68 1.47 -19.46
C LYS A 146 1.82 2.71 -19.22
N GLU A 147 0.53 2.66 -19.57
CA GLU A 147 -0.40 3.77 -19.34
C GLU A 147 -0.60 4.04 -17.85
N ILE A 148 -0.77 3.00 -17.04
CA ILE A 148 -0.88 3.13 -15.58
C ILE A 148 0.41 3.68 -14.99
N TRP A 149 1.55 3.19 -15.48
CA TRP A 149 2.86 3.66 -15.03
C TRP A 149 3.07 5.13 -15.36
N ALA A 150 2.75 5.57 -16.57
CA ALA A 150 2.87 6.95 -17.03
C ALA A 150 1.78 7.88 -16.47
N PHE A 151 0.80 7.35 -15.73
CA PHE A 151 -0.28 8.16 -15.18
C PHE A 151 0.24 9.15 -14.12
N VAL A 152 0.21 10.44 -14.48
CA VAL A 152 0.51 11.58 -13.61
C VAL A 152 -0.79 12.22 -13.18
N GLU A 153 -0.93 12.60 -11.93
CA GLU A 153 -2.11 13.35 -11.46
C GLU A 153 -2.15 14.74 -12.12
N ALA A 154 -3.32 15.11 -12.63
CA ALA A 154 -3.51 16.40 -13.32
C ALA A 154 -3.22 17.65 -12.45
N GLY A 155 -3.10 17.48 -11.13
CA GLY A 155 -2.72 18.55 -10.20
C GLY A 155 -1.20 18.81 -10.10
N GLU A 156 -0.37 17.90 -10.60
CA GLU A 156 1.10 18.09 -10.63
C GLU A 156 1.55 18.85 -11.89
N GLU A 157 0.73 18.86 -12.95
CA GLU A 157 1.05 19.59 -14.19
C GLU A 157 0.88 21.11 -14.00
N GLU A 158 -0.06 21.58 -13.18
CA GLU A 158 -0.24 23.01 -12.90
C GLU A 158 0.88 23.61 -12.04
N GLY A 159 1.56 22.82 -11.22
CA GLY A 159 2.68 23.28 -10.38
C GLY A 159 4.03 23.36 -11.10
N ALA A 160 4.18 22.69 -12.25
CA ALA A 160 5.43 22.65 -13.01
C ALA A 160 5.56 23.80 -14.02
N ASP A 161 4.45 24.47 -14.39
CA ASP A 161 4.40 25.53 -15.41
C ASP A 161 4.30 26.94 -14.83
N GLU A 162 4.45 27.15 -13.52
CA GLU A 162 4.64 28.51 -13.02
C GLU A 162 6.03 29.03 -13.39
N PRO A 163 6.14 30.01 -14.30
CA PRO A 163 7.43 30.61 -14.61
C PRO A 163 7.93 31.31 -13.34
N LYS A 164 9.11 30.91 -12.87
CA LYS A 164 9.85 31.66 -11.83
C LYS A 164 9.95 33.12 -12.27
N LYS A 165 9.07 33.97 -11.76
CA LYS A 165 9.21 35.42 -11.87
C LYS A 165 10.48 35.81 -11.14
N SER A 166 11.51 36.11 -11.93
CA SER A 166 12.73 36.76 -11.47
C SER A 166 12.36 38.07 -10.83
N LYS A 167 12.74 38.23 -9.59
CA LYS A 167 13.00 39.54 -8.99
C LYS A 167 14.50 39.79 -9.00
#